data_55217bd5d10e82cfc7fe84914f4cc0ef
#
_entry.id   55217bd5d10e82cfc7fe84914f4cc0ef
#
_cell.length_a   1.000
_cell.length_b   1.000
_cell.length_c   1.000
_cell.angle_alpha   90.00
_cell.angle_beta   90.00
_cell.angle_gamma   90.00
#
_symmetry.space_group_name_H-M   'P 1'
#
loop_
_entity.id
_entity.type
_entity.pdbx_description
1 polymer ?
#
loop_
_entity_poly.entity_id
_entity_poly.type
_entity_poly.pdbx_seq_one_letter_code
_entity_poly.pdbx_strand_id
1 'polypeptide(L)'
;MAIATTITISAIVHNVYGLTSDPVQDADDYFGGRLGAASWTAATTLTKQQAIISAARFMDRRGNWTGVQTDAATPQALDWPRDSATCSGTAVTDGTIPDNIAHGEFELALALIEDESIQDSSTSGGSNLKRAKAGSAEVEFFSPTLGRGATVGETQFPTVVQELVG
;
A
#
# COMPACT_ATOMS: atom_id res chain seq x y z
N MET A 1 9.76 -8.29 -12.77
CA MET A 1 10.54 -7.54 -11.77
C MET A 1 10.05 -6.11 -11.80
N ALA A 2 9.53 -5.63 -10.66
CA ALA A 2 9.00 -4.28 -10.57
C ALA A 2 10.08 -3.22 -10.76
N ILE A 3 9.67 -2.03 -11.13
CA ILE A 3 10.53 -0.88 -11.38
C ILE A 3 9.98 0.37 -10.66
N ALA A 4 10.84 1.31 -10.34
CA ALA A 4 10.44 2.66 -10.03
C ALA A 4 10.06 3.38 -11.34
N THR A 5 8.88 3.94 -11.40
CA THR A 5 8.37 4.67 -12.58
C THR A 5 7.63 5.93 -12.15
N THR A 6 6.98 6.62 -13.06
CA THR A 6 6.33 7.89 -12.75
C THR A 6 4.94 8.00 -13.36
N ILE A 7 4.06 8.72 -12.66
CA ILE A 7 2.78 9.20 -13.19
C ILE A 7 2.83 10.73 -13.21
N THR A 8 2.40 11.36 -14.31
CA THR A 8 2.33 12.81 -14.43
C THR A 8 0.88 13.27 -14.41
N ILE A 9 0.51 14.10 -13.44
CA ILE A 9 -0.80 14.75 -13.36
C ILE A 9 -0.58 16.25 -13.29
N SER A 10 -1.23 17.01 -14.17
CA SER A 10 -1.16 18.48 -14.20
C SER A 10 0.29 19.01 -14.22
N ALA A 11 1.16 18.39 -15.01
CA ALA A 11 2.60 18.67 -15.13
C ALA A 11 3.44 18.39 -13.86
N ILE A 12 2.86 17.74 -12.86
CA ILE A 12 3.58 17.29 -11.67
C ILE A 12 3.92 15.80 -11.82
N VAL A 13 5.19 15.46 -11.66
CA VAL A 13 5.69 14.10 -11.72
C VAL A 13 5.61 13.46 -10.33
N HIS A 14 5.03 12.28 -10.24
CA HIS A 14 4.93 11.49 -9.03
C HIS A 14 5.62 10.15 -9.22
N ASN A 15 6.50 9.78 -8.30
CA ASN A 15 7.15 8.48 -8.31
C ASN A 15 6.21 7.42 -7.74
N VAL A 16 6.18 6.26 -8.39
CA VAL A 16 5.33 5.10 -8.05
C VAL A 16 6.08 3.81 -8.41
N TYR A 17 5.56 2.67 -7.98
CA TYR A 17 6.04 1.36 -8.41
C TYR A 17 5.21 0.87 -9.60
N GLY A 18 5.83 0.13 -10.51
CA GLY A 18 5.17 -0.47 -11.66
C GLY A 18 5.88 -1.75 -12.09
N LEU A 19 5.28 -2.51 -12.98
CA LEU A 19 5.92 -3.65 -13.66
C LEU A 19 6.52 -3.21 -14.98
N THR A 20 5.96 -2.14 -15.54
CA THR A 20 6.43 -1.46 -16.77
C THR A 20 6.47 0.06 -16.55
N SER A 21 6.67 0.81 -17.61
CA SER A 21 6.61 2.28 -17.59
C SER A 21 5.17 2.85 -17.52
N ASP A 22 4.14 1.99 -17.59
CA ASP A 22 2.72 2.39 -17.48
C ASP A 22 2.06 1.67 -16.29
N PRO A 23 2.19 2.21 -15.09
CA PRO A 23 1.68 1.57 -13.87
C PRO A 23 0.15 1.47 -13.84
N VAL A 24 -0.59 2.27 -14.60
CA VAL A 24 -2.05 2.15 -14.70
C VAL A 24 -2.42 0.94 -15.53
N GLN A 25 -1.73 0.72 -16.66
CA GLN A 25 -1.94 -0.48 -17.48
C GLN A 25 -1.51 -1.74 -16.72
N ASP A 26 -0.39 -1.69 -16.00
CA ASP A 26 0.06 -2.81 -15.16
C ASP A 26 -1.01 -3.21 -14.13
N ALA A 27 -1.63 -2.23 -13.48
CA ALA A 27 -2.71 -2.46 -12.53
C ALA A 27 -4.00 -2.95 -13.22
N ASP A 28 -4.33 -2.45 -14.41
CA ASP A 28 -5.45 -2.93 -15.22
C ASP A 28 -5.27 -4.42 -15.59
N ASP A 29 -4.06 -4.81 -15.99
CA ASP A 29 -3.72 -6.19 -16.30
C ASP A 29 -3.75 -7.09 -15.05
N TYR A 30 -3.23 -6.59 -13.92
CA TYR A 30 -3.26 -7.28 -12.64
C TYR A 30 -4.69 -7.58 -12.18
N PHE A 31 -5.59 -6.63 -12.30
CA PHE A 31 -6.99 -6.79 -11.89
C PHE A 31 -7.87 -7.46 -12.96
N GLY A 32 -7.44 -7.48 -14.23
CA GLY A 32 -8.22 -8.03 -15.33
C GLY A 32 -8.57 -9.52 -15.21
N GLY A 33 -7.73 -10.29 -14.50
CA GLY A 33 -7.94 -11.71 -14.23
C GLY A 33 -8.58 -12.02 -12.88
N ARG A 34 -9.07 -11.01 -12.13
CA ARG A 34 -9.42 -11.13 -10.73
C ARG A 34 -10.87 -10.77 -10.43
N LEU A 35 -11.52 -11.53 -9.54
CA LEU A 35 -12.81 -11.14 -8.95
C LEU A 35 -12.61 -10.08 -7.84
N GLY A 36 -13.60 -9.23 -7.63
CA GLY A 36 -13.59 -8.23 -6.55
C GLY A 36 -12.95 -6.89 -6.91
N ALA A 37 -12.58 -6.68 -8.17
CA ALA A 37 -11.99 -5.43 -8.64
C ALA A 37 -13.00 -4.51 -9.38
N ALA A 38 -14.29 -4.59 -9.06
CA ALA A 38 -15.31 -3.81 -9.73
C ALA A 38 -15.12 -2.29 -9.55
N SER A 39 -14.70 -1.86 -8.36
CA SER A 39 -14.42 -0.46 -8.05
C SER A 39 -13.26 0.08 -8.89
N TRP A 40 -12.22 -0.72 -9.10
CA TRP A 40 -11.11 -0.39 -9.99
C TRP A 40 -11.57 -0.25 -11.44
N THR A 41 -12.32 -1.23 -11.95
CA THR A 41 -12.81 -1.24 -13.33
C THR A 41 -13.73 -0.07 -13.64
N ALA A 42 -14.54 0.36 -12.67
CA ALA A 42 -15.45 1.48 -12.80
C ALA A 42 -14.75 2.85 -12.66
N ALA A 43 -13.56 2.90 -12.08
CA ALA A 43 -12.82 4.13 -11.82
C ALA A 43 -12.32 4.77 -13.13
N THR A 44 -12.30 6.10 -13.14
CA THR A 44 -11.69 6.85 -14.26
C THR A 44 -10.16 6.71 -14.24
N THR A 45 -9.51 6.93 -15.38
CA THR A 45 -8.04 6.91 -15.46
C THR A 45 -7.42 7.87 -14.45
N LEU A 46 -7.98 9.06 -14.26
CA LEU A 46 -7.49 10.02 -13.28
C LEU A 46 -7.61 9.49 -11.86
N THR A 47 -8.74 8.87 -11.51
CA THR A 47 -8.95 8.25 -10.18
C THR A 47 -7.94 7.13 -9.94
N LYS A 48 -7.69 6.26 -10.93
CA LYS A 48 -6.67 5.21 -10.87
C LYS A 48 -5.28 5.78 -10.63
N GLN A 49 -4.89 6.81 -11.39
CA GLN A 49 -3.62 7.51 -11.22
C GLN A 49 -3.46 8.09 -9.81
N GLN A 50 -4.50 8.78 -9.30
CA GLN A 50 -4.50 9.35 -7.96
C GLN A 50 -4.40 8.28 -6.88
N ALA A 51 -5.09 7.15 -7.06
CA ALA A 51 -5.04 6.03 -6.13
C ALA A 51 -3.65 5.39 -6.07
N ILE A 52 -3.01 5.13 -7.22
CA ILE A 52 -1.64 4.58 -7.30
C ILE A 52 -0.65 5.54 -6.62
N ILE A 53 -0.70 6.83 -6.92
CA ILE A 53 0.16 7.84 -6.29
C ILE A 53 -0.03 7.88 -4.77
N SER A 54 -1.27 7.79 -4.32
CA SER A 54 -1.59 7.78 -2.89
C SER A 54 -1.10 6.51 -2.21
N ALA A 55 -1.23 5.36 -2.88
CA ALA A 55 -0.75 4.07 -2.42
C ALA A 55 0.78 4.07 -2.27
N ALA A 56 1.53 4.51 -3.28
CA ALA A 56 2.99 4.63 -3.21
C ALA A 56 3.43 5.46 -2.01
N ARG A 57 2.84 6.64 -1.85
CA ARG A 57 3.14 7.53 -0.71
C ARG A 57 2.78 6.93 0.65
N PHE A 58 1.70 6.16 0.69
CA PHE A 58 1.29 5.48 1.90
C PHE A 58 2.28 4.37 2.27
N MET A 59 2.68 3.56 1.28
CA MET A 59 3.66 2.49 1.46
C MET A 59 5.00 3.04 1.94
N ASP A 60 5.52 4.08 1.31
CA ASP A 60 6.81 4.69 1.68
C ASP A 60 6.78 5.31 3.09
N ARG A 61 5.64 5.88 3.51
CA ARG A 61 5.52 6.46 4.86
C ARG A 61 5.26 5.46 5.98
N ARG A 62 4.67 4.33 5.66
CA ARG A 62 4.19 3.34 6.65
C ARG A 62 4.90 2.00 6.55
N GLY A 63 5.61 1.75 5.46
CA GLY A 63 6.36 0.53 5.27
C GLY A 63 7.49 0.39 6.30
N ASN A 64 7.56 -0.77 6.93
CA ASN A 64 8.67 -1.12 7.82
C ASN A 64 9.57 -2.12 7.09
N TRP A 65 10.35 -1.58 6.15
CA TRP A 65 11.17 -2.39 5.25
C TRP A 65 12.47 -2.82 5.91
N THR A 66 12.90 -4.06 5.64
CA THR A 66 14.24 -4.54 5.99
C THR A 66 15.30 -3.99 5.03
N GLY A 67 16.57 -4.11 5.39
CA GLY A 67 17.67 -3.61 4.57
C GLY A 67 17.81 -2.10 4.56
N VAL A 68 18.58 -1.59 3.61
CA VAL A 68 18.85 -0.14 3.43
C VAL A 68 18.54 0.26 2.00
N GLN A 69 18.21 1.53 1.76
CA GLN A 69 18.01 2.03 0.40
C GLN A 69 19.31 1.87 -0.41
N THR A 70 19.19 1.38 -1.64
CA THR A 70 20.36 1.09 -2.51
C THR A 70 21.17 2.32 -2.80
N ASP A 71 20.55 3.49 -2.98
CA ASP A 71 21.25 4.76 -3.23
C ASP A 71 21.11 5.70 -2.04
N ALA A 72 21.77 5.35 -0.95
CA ALA A 72 21.75 6.18 0.27
C ALA A 72 22.57 7.47 0.11
N ALA A 73 23.50 7.54 -0.85
CA ALA A 73 24.34 8.73 -1.11
C ALA A 73 23.61 9.79 -1.92
N THR A 74 22.72 9.36 -2.82
CA THR A 74 21.82 10.22 -3.58
C THR A 74 20.41 9.79 -3.25
N PRO A 75 19.67 10.51 -2.38
CA PRO A 75 18.37 10.05 -1.90
C PRO A 75 17.46 9.62 -3.06
N GLN A 76 17.11 8.34 -3.09
CA GLN A 76 16.16 7.83 -4.06
C GLN A 76 14.74 8.30 -3.70
N ALA A 77 13.88 8.42 -4.71
CA ALA A 77 12.55 9.01 -4.56
C ALA A 77 11.55 8.10 -3.84
N LEU A 78 11.79 6.79 -3.83
CA LEU A 78 10.96 5.76 -3.22
C LEU A 78 11.80 4.94 -2.23
N ASP A 79 11.16 4.22 -1.33
CA ASP A 79 11.85 3.37 -0.36
C ASP A 79 12.54 2.15 -0.99
N TRP A 80 12.06 1.68 -2.13
CA TRP A 80 12.68 0.63 -2.94
C TRP A 80 13.31 1.20 -4.21
N PRO A 81 14.41 0.61 -4.76
CA PRO A 81 15.06 -0.66 -4.37
C PRO A 81 15.84 -0.57 -3.05
N ARG A 82 16.14 -1.74 -2.47
CA ARG A 82 16.89 -1.87 -1.21
C ARG A 82 17.97 -2.95 -1.31
N ASP A 83 19.03 -2.79 -0.53
CA ASP A 83 20.10 -3.76 -0.38
C ASP A 83 19.94 -4.52 0.94
N SER A 84 20.32 -5.80 0.95
CA SER A 84 20.19 -6.68 2.11
C SER A 84 18.76 -6.78 2.65
N ALA A 85 17.77 -6.58 1.77
CA ALA A 85 16.37 -6.69 2.12
C ALA A 85 15.91 -8.16 2.12
N THR A 86 14.87 -8.43 2.90
CA THR A 86 14.15 -9.71 2.88
C THR A 86 12.68 -9.48 2.61
N CYS A 87 12.06 -10.39 1.89
CA CYS A 87 10.63 -10.42 1.66
C CYS A 87 10.10 -11.81 2.06
N SER A 88 9.16 -11.85 2.98
CA SER A 88 8.66 -13.12 3.55
C SER A 88 9.79 -14.07 3.99
N GLY A 89 10.83 -13.51 4.62
CA GLY A 89 11.99 -14.27 5.09
C GLY A 89 12.98 -14.72 4.02
N THR A 90 12.74 -14.41 2.75
CA THR A 90 13.63 -14.71 1.63
C THR A 90 14.45 -13.46 1.25
N ALA A 91 15.75 -13.63 1.07
CA ALA A 91 16.61 -12.53 0.64
C ALA A 91 16.22 -12.03 -0.76
N VAL A 92 16.11 -10.71 -0.89
CA VAL A 92 15.89 -10.03 -2.15
C VAL A 92 17.24 -9.68 -2.77
N THR A 93 17.38 -9.80 -4.08
CA THR A 93 18.60 -9.38 -4.77
C THR A 93 18.77 -7.87 -4.62
N ASP A 94 19.96 -7.44 -4.21
CA ASP A 94 20.31 -6.04 -4.02
C ASP A 94 20.00 -5.20 -5.26
N GLY A 95 19.48 -4.01 -5.07
CA GLY A 95 19.14 -3.09 -6.15
C GLY A 95 17.91 -3.49 -6.98
N THR A 96 17.16 -4.52 -6.57
CA THR A 96 15.94 -4.94 -7.28
C THR A 96 14.68 -4.61 -6.50
N ILE A 97 13.57 -4.43 -7.22
CA ILE A 97 12.24 -4.26 -6.62
C ILE A 97 11.47 -5.56 -6.88
N PRO A 98 11.05 -6.30 -5.85
CA PRO A 98 10.20 -7.47 -6.03
C PRO A 98 8.84 -7.09 -6.63
N ASP A 99 8.26 -7.96 -7.46
CA ASP A 99 6.96 -7.69 -8.10
C ASP A 99 5.83 -7.52 -7.09
N ASN A 100 5.92 -8.17 -5.93
CA ASN A 100 4.95 -8.01 -4.86
C ASN A 100 4.90 -6.60 -4.26
N ILE A 101 5.93 -5.78 -4.42
CA ILE A 101 5.88 -4.35 -4.05
C ILE A 101 4.90 -3.61 -4.96
N ALA A 102 4.99 -3.78 -6.28
CA ALA A 102 4.03 -3.19 -7.22
C ALA A 102 2.62 -3.78 -7.03
N HIS A 103 2.51 -5.09 -6.85
CA HIS A 103 1.22 -5.73 -6.56
C HIS A 103 0.60 -5.20 -5.26
N GLY A 104 1.39 -5.00 -4.21
CA GLY A 104 0.95 -4.39 -2.96
C GLY A 104 0.45 -2.96 -3.14
N GLU A 105 1.12 -2.17 -4.00
CA GLU A 105 0.67 -0.83 -4.37
C GLU A 105 -0.67 -0.87 -5.09
N PHE A 106 -0.87 -1.79 -6.04
CA PHE A 106 -2.15 -1.93 -6.76
C PHE A 106 -3.29 -2.32 -5.80
N GLU A 107 -3.06 -3.28 -4.92
CA GLU A 107 -4.06 -3.69 -3.91
C GLU A 107 -4.43 -2.52 -2.98
N LEU A 108 -3.44 -1.77 -2.54
CA LEU A 108 -3.68 -0.60 -1.71
C LEU A 108 -4.42 0.49 -2.48
N ALA A 109 -4.10 0.70 -3.78
CA ALA A 109 -4.79 1.64 -4.63
C ALA A 109 -6.28 1.27 -4.80
N LEU A 110 -6.60 -0.02 -4.98
CA LEU A 110 -7.99 -0.50 -5.00
C LEU A 110 -8.69 -0.22 -3.67
N ALA A 111 -8.05 -0.56 -2.54
CA ALA A 111 -8.60 -0.31 -1.21
C ALA A 111 -8.88 1.18 -0.98
N LEU A 112 -8.00 2.08 -1.46
CA LEU A 112 -8.17 3.53 -1.38
C LEU A 112 -9.30 4.07 -2.25
N ILE A 113 -9.60 3.43 -3.39
CA ILE A 113 -10.79 3.76 -4.21
C ILE A 113 -12.08 3.37 -3.47
N GLU A 114 -12.04 2.26 -2.73
CA GLU A 114 -13.19 1.77 -1.96
C GLU A 114 -13.40 2.55 -0.65
N ASP A 115 -12.32 2.97 -0.01
CA ASP A 115 -12.36 3.73 1.25
C ASP A 115 -11.17 4.71 1.36
N GLU A 116 -11.39 5.97 1.02
CA GLU A 116 -10.36 7.01 1.12
C GLU A 116 -9.90 7.27 2.56
N SER A 117 -10.69 6.92 3.57
CA SER A 117 -10.37 7.15 4.98
C SER A 117 -9.15 6.35 5.46
N ILE A 118 -8.73 5.33 4.71
CA ILE A 118 -7.50 4.57 4.98
C ILE A 118 -6.28 5.51 5.06
N GLN A 119 -6.25 6.58 4.26
CA GLN A 119 -5.15 7.55 4.27
C GLN A 119 -5.06 8.34 5.58
N ASP A 120 -6.21 8.61 6.20
CA ASP A 120 -6.34 9.43 7.40
C ASP A 120 -6.20 8.62 8.69
N SER A 121 -6.07 7.30 8.59
CA SER A 121 -5.84 6.45 9.75
C SER A 121 -4.47 6.79 10.35
N SER A 122 -4.44 7.96 11.01
CA SER A 122 -3.34 8.33 11.87
C SER A 122 -3.23 7.29 12.98
N THR A 123 -2.07 6.84 13.23
CA THR A 123 -1.45 5.99 14.23
C THR A 123 -2.10 5.89 15.64
N SER A 124 -3.38 6.10 15.76
CA SER A 124 -4.12 5.81 16.99
C SER A 124 -4.75 4.45 16.84
N GLY A 125 -4.04 3.45 17.33
CA GLY A 125 -4.47 2.07 17.36
C GLY A 125 -5.93 1.92 17.79
N GLY A 126 -6.67 1.19 16.99
CA GLY A 126 -8.04 0.82 17.26
C GLY A 126 -9.03 1.61 16.40
N SER A 127 -9.73 0.89 15.55
CA SER A 127 -10.98 1.40 14.99
C SER A 127 -11.87 1.85 16.16
N ASN A 128 -12.13 3.15 16.24
CA ASN A 128 -13.00 3.74 17.27
C ASN A 128 -14.49 3.40 17.05
N LEU A 129 -14.80 2.32 16.35
CA LEU A 129 -16.15 1.79 16.27
C LEU A 129 -16.46 1.09 17.59
N LYS A 130 -16.73 1.90 18.63
CA LYS A 130 -17.13 1.37 19.94
C LYS A 130 -18.53 0.76 19.91
N ARG A 131 -19.34 1.13 18.90
CA ARG A 131 -20.73 0.70 18.81
C ARG A 131 -21.25 0.84 17.39
N ALA A 132 -21.85 -0.20 16.85
CA ALA A 132 -22.65 -0.15 15.63
C ALA A 132 -24.08 -0.53 15.93
N LYS A 133 -25.05 0.28 15.48
CA LYS A 133 -26.47 0.03 15.66
C LYS A 133 -27.16 -0.03 14.30
N ALA A 134 -27.83 -1.15 14.05
CA ALA A 134 -28.69 -1.31 12.89
C ALA A 134 -30.09 -1.76 13.36
N GLY A 135 -31.03 -0.83 13.37
CA GLY A 135 -32.37 -1.08 13.88
C GLY A 135 -32.38 -1.40 15.39
N SER A 136 -32.90 -2.56 15.78
CA SER A 136 -32.91 -3.06 17.17
C SER A 136 -31.65 -3.88 17.52
N ALA A 137 -30.81 -4.17 16.56
CA ALA A 137 -29.55 -4.89 16.80
C ALA A 137 -28.43 -3.89 17.10
N GLU A 138 -27.76 -4.12 18.22
CA GLU A 138 -26.63 -3.30 18.67
C GLU A 138 -25.43 -4.22 18.92
N VAL A 139 -24.30 -3.91 18.31
CA VAL A 139 -23.04 -4.62 18.54
C VAL A 139 -22.07 -3.65 19.17
N GLU A 140 -21.61 -3.96 20.36
CA GLU A 140 -20.58 -3.21 21.08
C GLU A 140 -19.24 -3.94 20.90
N PHE A 141 -18.26 -3.24 20.34
CA PHE A 141 -16.92 -3.77 20.22
C PHE A 141 -16.13 -3.39 21.48
N PHE A 142 -15.59 -4.39 22.16
CA PHE A 142 -14.71 -4.14 23.28
C PHE A 142 -13.46 -3.41 22.77
N SER A 143 -13.17 -2.25 23.35
CA SER A 143 -11.83 -1.69 23.22
C SER A 143 -10.86 -2.70 23.81
N PRO A 144 -9.85 -3.17 23.07
CA PRO A 144 -8.81 -3.96 23.71
C PRO A 144 -8.19 -3.07 24.79
N THR A 145 -8.36 -3.48 26.03
CA THR A 145 -7.62 -2.88 27.15
C THR A 145 -6.15 -3.04 26.78
N LEU A 146 -5.42 -1.94 26.63
CA LEU A 146 -3.97 -1.92 26.43
C LEU A 146 -3.32 -2.69 27.57
N GLY A 147 -3.17 -4.01 27.41
CA GLY A 147 -2.24 -4.80 28.19
C GLY A 147 -0.86 -4.23 27.93
N ARG A 148 -0.12 -3.88 28.97
CA ARG A 148 1.29 -3.48 28.91
C ARG A 148 2.05 -4.49 28.08
N GLY A 149 2.40 -4.12 26.83
CA GLY A 149 3.16 -4.98 25.93
C GLY A 149 2.88 -4.79 24.44
N ALA A 150 2.11 -3.78 24.05
CA ALA A 150 1.98 -3.46 22.62
C ALA A 150 3.34 -2.91 22.14
N THR A 151 4.07 -3.75 21.39
CA THR A 151 5.25 -3.34 20.63
C THR A 151 4.79 -2.35 19.56
N VAL A 152 5.34 -1.14 19.62
CA VAL A 152 5.20 -0.12 18.60
C VAL A 152 5.82 -0.68 17.33
N GLY A 153 5.04 -1.03 16.30
CA GLY A 153 5.60 -1.53 15.03
C GLY A 153 4.68 -2.33 14.12
N GLU A 154 3.39 -2.42 14.36
CA GLU A 154 2.51 -3.06 13.37
C GLU A 154 2.22 -2.11 12.20
N THR A 155 2.66 -2.53 11.02
CA THR A 155 2.37 -1.91 9.74
C THR A 155 0.86 -1.92 9.51
N GLN A 156 0.24 -0.74 9.37
CA GLN A 156 -1.22 -0.62 9.21
C GLN A 156 -1.64 -0.68 7.73
N PHE A 157 -1.12 -1.66 7.00
CA PHE A 157 -1.64 -1.97 5.67
C PHE A 157 -2.88 -2.86 5.77
N PRO A 158 -3.82 -2.77 4.83
CA PRO A 158 -4.87 -3.78 4.67
C PRO A 158 -4.25 -5.18 4.61
N THR A 159 -4.94 -6.19 5.14
CA THR A 159 -4.41 -7.56 5.28
C THR A 159 -3.83 -8.10 3.97
N VAL A 160 -4.53 -7.88 2.86
CA VAL A 160 -4.09 -8.32 1.54
C VAL A 160 -2.74 -7.69 1.13
N VAL A 161 -2.50 -6.43 1.50
CA VAL A 161 -1.23 -5.74 1.22
C VAL A 161 -0.12 -6.26 2.14
N GLN A 162 -0.42 -6.53 3.41
CA GLN A 162 0.54 -7.11 4.35
C GLN A 162 1.03 -8.49 3.89
N GLU A 163 0.15 -9.33 3.34
CA GLU A 163 0.51 -10.65 2.82
C GLU A 163 1.41 -10.57 1.58
N LEU A 164 1.30 -9.50 0.78
CA LEU A 164 2.09 -9.32 -0.44
C LEU A 164 3.47 -8.72 -0.18
N VAL A 165 3.61 -7.84 0.80
CA VAL A 165 4.83 -7.03 1.02
C VAL A 165 5.57 -7.37 2.32
N GLY A 166 5.00 -8.22 3.17
CA GLY A 166 5.51 -8.63 4.49
C GLY A 166 6.71 -9.58 4.51
#